data_b6d87e47aee08038d0d39a841abc9859
#
_entry.id   b6d87e47aee08038d0d39a841abc9859
#
_cell.length_a   1.000
_cell.length_b   1.000
_cell.length_c   1.000
_cell.angle_alpha   90.00
_cell.angle_beta   90.00
_cell.angle_gamma   90.00
#
_symmetry.space_group_name_H-M   'P 1'
#
loop_
_entity.id
_entity.type
_entity.pdbx_description
1 polymer ?
#
loop_
_entity_poly.entity_id
_entity_poly.type
_entity_poly.pdbx_seq_one_letter_code
_entity_poly.pdbx_strand_id
1 'polypeptide(L)'
;MENRPNLPLPPSDRGRERQARQRRWSEGALGMVSTRSFPAVVGAADTMLKTSGVSLIGYEQIGGGYCTAVVRGNFADVRIAVAAGAEMAEDIGQLMDSAVLPRPSENLEVVLPISSRFRDIVKHDGYSRLSNQAVGLIETRGFPALVGSCDAMLKAGDVQLAAYVKTGDA
;
A
#
# COMPACT_ATOMS: atom_id res chain seq x y z
N MET A 1 -16.39 -6.85 54.75
CA MET A 1 -16.46 -6.10 53.48
C MET A 1 -15.24 -6.49 52.66
N GLU A 2 -15.42 -7.42 51.76
CA GLU A 2 -14.33 -7.96 50.90
C GLU A 2 -14.03 -6.93 49.79
N ASN A 3 -12.80 -6.44 49.78
CA ASN A 3 -12.27 -5.53 48.78
C ASN A 3 -11.97 -6.34 47.51
N ARG A 4 -12.92 -6.41 46.59
CA ARG A 4 -12.70 -7.06 45.27
C ARG A 4 -11.75 -6.17 44.46
N PRO A 5 -10.62 -6.69 43.96
CA PRO A 5 -9.74 -5.92 43.11
C PRO A 5 -10.50 -5.50 41.85
N ASN A 6 -10.36 -4.20 41.54
CA ASN A 6 -10.97 -3.58 40.37
C ASN A 6 -10.25 -4.12 39.09
N LEU A 7 -10.71 -5.26 38.58
CA LEU A 7 -10.20 -5.81 37.32
C LEU A 7 -10.64 -4.88 36.18
N PRO A 8 -9.72 -4.49 35.30
CA PRO A 8 -10.07 -3.70 34.13
C PRO A 8 -11.09 -4.42 33.27
N LEU A 9 -12.13 -3.71 32.86
CA LEU A 9 -13.14 -4.23 31.97
C LEU A 9 -12.53 -4.71 30.64
N PRO A 10 -12.99 -5.87 30.10
CA PRO A 10 -12.50 -6.33 28.82
C PRO A 10 -12.79 -5.28 27.74
N PRO A 11 -11.86 -5.07 26.79
CA PRO A 11 -12.05 -4.10 25.72
C PRO A 11 -13.33 -4.40 24.93
N SER A 12 -14.08 -3.35 24.59
CA SER A 12 -15.28 -3.46 23.73
C SER A 12 -14.91 -4.14 22.40
N ASP A 13 -15.89 -4.72 21.71
CA ASP A 13 -15.66 -5.40 20.42
C ASP A 13 -14.93 -4.49 19.42
N ARG A 14 -15.25 -3.21 19.38
CA ARG A 14 -14.50 -2.20 18.58
C ARG A 14 -13.04 -2.03 19.05
N GLY A 15 -12.79 -2.18 20.34
CA GLY A 15 -11.43 -2.14 20.90
C GLY A 15 -10.61 -3.37 20.50
N ARG A 16 -11.23 -4.56 20.46
CA ARG A 16 -10.60 -5.80 20.02
C ARG A 16 -10.31 -5.78 18.53
N GLU A 17 -11.23 -5.29 17.72
CA GLU A 17 -11.02 -5.11 16.28
C GLU A 17 -9.89 -4.11 15.98
N ARG A 18 -9.83 -2.98 16.70
CA ARG A 18 -8.73 -2.02 16.59
C ARG A 18 -7.38 -2.63 16.99
N GLN A 19 -7.32 -3.39 18.08
CA GLN A 19 -6.09 -4.07 18.50
C GLN A 19 -5.69 -5.18 17.53
N ALA A 20 -6.63 -5.98 17.03
CA ALA A 20 -6.38 -7.01 16.02
C ALA A 20 -5.89 -6.39 14.71
N ARG A 21 -6.46 -5.26 14.30
CA ARG A 21 -6.02 -4.48 13.14
C ARG A 21 -4.61 -3.92 13.37
N GLN A 22 -4.33 -3.36 14.53
CA GLN A 22 -3.02 -2.78 14.87
C GLN A 22 -1.92 -3.86 14.91
N ARG A 23 -2.21 -5.07 15.41
CA ARG A 23 -1.31 -6.23 15.37
C ARG A 23 -1.01 -6.67 13.93
N ARG A 24 -2.00 -6.69 13.04
CA ARG A 24 -1.80 -6.96 11.60
C ARG A 24 -0.82 -6.00 10.93
N TRP A 25 -0.71 -4.78 11.44
CA TRP A 25 0.17 -3.73 10.90
C TRP A 25 1.59 -3.75 11.47
N SER A 26 1.78 -4.34 12.65
CA SER A 26 3.06 -4.34 13.37
C SER A 26 3.72 -5.72 13.47
N GLU A 27 2.98 -6.79 13.24
CA GLU A 27 3.47 -8.15 13.41
C GLU A 27 3.40 -8.94 12.09
N GLY A 28 4.31 -9.92 11.94
CA GLY A 28 4.34 -10.85 10.81
C GLY A 28 5.43 -10.58 9.78
N ALA A 29 5.40 -11.36 8.72
CA ALA A 29 6.33 -11.23 7.61
C ALA A 29 6.11 -9.95 6.83
N LEU A 30 7.17 -9.41 6.24
CA LEU A 30 7.13 -8.29 5.29
C LEU A 30 7.32 -8.78 3.87
N GLY A 31 6.53 -8.23 2.96
CA GLY A 31 6.68 -8.42 1.52
C GLY A 31 6.83 -7.09 0.81
N MET A 32 7.66 -7.06 -0.22
CA MET A 32 7.93 -5.87 -1.01
C MET A 32 8.00 -6.21 -2.48
N VAL A 33 7.42 -5.35 -3.30
CA VAL A 33 7.56 -5.36 -4.76
C VAL A 33 7.95 -3.97 -5.21
N SER A 34 9.08 -3.86 -5.89
CA SER A 34 9.62 -2.61 -6.42
C SER A 34 9.45 -2.57 -7.93
N THR A 35 8.99 -1.43 -8.43
CA THR A 35 8.76 -1.19 -9.85
C THR A 35 9.41 0.13 -10.28
N ARG A 36 9.56 0.31 -11.59
CA ARG A 36 10.06 1.56 -12.18
C ARG A 36 8.92 2.48 -12.65
N SER A 37 7.72 2.27 -12.16
CA SER A 37 6.54 3.05 -12.56
C SER A 37 5.55 3.09 -11.42
N PHE A 38 4.94 4.26 -11.18
CA PHE A 38 3.90 4.40 -10.15
C PHE A 38 2.62 3.61 -10.50
N PRO A 39 2.09 3.63 -11.74
CA PRO A 39 0.98 2.76 -12.12
C PRO A 39 1.26 1.28 -11.88
N ALA A 40 2.48 0.83 -12.16
CA ALA A 40 2.88 -0.56 -11.95
C ALA A 40 2.88 -0.96 -10.47
N VAL A 41 3.38 -0.10 -9.57
CA VAL A 41 3.36 -0.41 -8.14
C VAL A 41 1.93 -0.46 -7.58
N VAL A 42 1.03 0.36 -8.09
CA VAL A 42 -0.39 0.31 -7.71
C VAL A 42 -1.04 -1.00 -8.17
N GLY A 43 -0.80 -1.41 -9.42
CA GLY A 43 -1.27 -2.70 -9.94
C GLY A 43 -0.70 -3.89 -9.17
N ALA A 44 0.60 -3.89 -8.88
CA ALA A 44 1.24 -4.92 -8.06
C ALA A 44 0.63 -4.97 -6.65
N ALA A 45 0.41 -3.81 -6.00
CA ALA A 45 -0.22 -3.74 -4.70
C ALA A 45 -1.66 -4.27 -4.71
N ASP A 46 -2.46 -3.92 -5.70
CA ASP A 46 -3.83 -4.41 -5.87
C ASP A 46 -3.84 -5.95 -6.05
N THR A 47 -2.94 -6.47 -6.90
CA THR A 47 -2.78 -7.92 -7.10
C THR A 47 -2.38 -8.62 -5.81
N MET A 48 -1.40 -8.09 -5.07
CA MET A 48 -1.00 -8.65 -3.78
C MET A 48 -2.16 -8.73 -2.79
N LEU A 49 -2.98 -7.67 -2.69
CA LEU A 49 -4.11 -7.60 -1.77
C LEU A 49 -5.26 -8.54 -2.15
N LYS A 50 -5.46 -8.81 -3.44
CA LYS A 50 -6.50 -9.70 -3.94
C LYS A 50 -6.14 -11.16 -3.88
N THR A 51 -4.84 -11.48 -3.92
CA THR A 51 -4.37 -12.86 -4.02
C THR A 51 -4.33 -13.57 -2.68
N SER A 52 -4.07 -12.86 -1.57
CA SER A 52 -3.95 -13.47 -0.25
C SER A 52 -4.23 -12.52 0.90
N GLY A 53 -4.27 -13.04 2.13
CA GLY A 53 -4.65 -12.33 3.35
C GLY A 53 -3.59 -11.36 3.88
N VAL A 54 -3.04 -10.50 3.03
CA VAL A 54 -2.05 -9.48 3.42
C VAL A 54 -2.69 -8.11 3.62
N SER A 55 -1.96 -7.23 4.30
CA SER A 55 -2.33 -5.82 4.48
C SER A 55 -1.26 -4.93 3.86
N LEU A 56 -1.66 -3.98 3.03
CA LEU A 56 -0.75 -2.95 2.53
C LEU A 56 -0.41 -2.00 3.70
N ILE A 57 0.86 -1.86 4.01
CA ILE A 57 1.33 -0.98 5.09
C ILE A 57 1.94 0.32 4.58
N GLY A 58 2.25 0.40 3.31
CA GLY A 58 2.74 1.61 2.69
C GLY A 58 3.27 1.39 1.28
N TYR A 59 3.65 2.50 0.69
CA TYR A 59 4.47 2.51 -0.51
C TYR A 59 5.53 3.60 -0.37
N GLU A 60 6.63 3.44 -1.07
CA GLU A 60 7.73 4.41 -1.07
C GLU A 60 8.14 4.79 -2.48
N GLN A 61 8.49 6.04 -2.64
CA GLN A 61 9.02 6.62 -3.87
C GLN A 61 10.41 7.17 -3.59
N ILE A 62 11.40 6.64 -4.26
CA ILE A 62 12.82 7.04 -4.03
C ILE A 62 13.40 7.87 -5.16
N GLY A 63 12.59 8.34 -6.10
CA GLY A 63 13.03 9.09 -7.27
C GLY A 63 13.26 8.22 -8.51
N GLY A 64 13.47 8.85 -9.67
CA GLY A 64 13.71 8.12 -10.92
C GLY A 64 12.56 7.21 -11.40
N GLY A 65 11.34 7.41 -10.87
CA GLY A 65 10.18 6.54 -11.13
C GLY A 65 10.13 5.28 -10.26
N TYR A 66 11.15 5.03 -9.41
CA TYR A 66 11.19 3.84 -8.56
C TYR A 66 10.17 3.94 -7.42
N CYS A 67 9.30 2.96 -7.36
CA CYS A 67 8.25 2.85 -6.36
C CYS A 67 8.22 1.44 -5.78
N THR A 68 8.02 1.31 -4.47
CA THR A 68 7.95 0.03 -3.77
C THR A 68 6.67 -0.06 -2.97
N ALA A 69 5.87 -1.10 -3.19
CA ALA A 69 4.75 -1.45 -2.33
C ALA A 69 5.21 -2.38 -1.20
N VAL A 70 4.72 -2.15 0.01
CA VAL A 70 5.08 -2.92 1.20
C VAL A 70 3.83 -3.50 1.84
N VAL A 71 3.80 -4.83 1.99
CA VAL A 71 2.69 -5.57 2.62
C VAL A 71 3.15 -6.32 3.86
N ARG A 72 2.21 -6.59 4.78
CA ARG A 72 2.39 -7.45 5.94
C ARG A 72 1.32 -8.52 6.04
N GLY A 73 1.69 -9.64 6.63
CA GLY A 73 0.80 -10.75 6.89
C GLY A 73 1.52 -11.97 7.47
N ASN A 74 0.84 -13.11 7.50
CA ASN A 74 1.55 -14.35 7.80
C ASN A 74 2.51 -14.70 6.65
N PHE A 75 3.53 -15.50 6.93
CA PHE A 75 4.61 -15.77 5.96
C PHE A 75 4.09 -16.41 4.66
N ALA A 76 3.14 -17.35 4.77
CA ALA A 76 2.60 -18.02 3.59
C ALA A 76 1.85 -17.05 2.67
N ASP A 77 0.99 -16.21 3.26
CA ASP A 77 0.23 -15.21 2.50
C ASP A 77 1.14 -14.15 1.87
N VAL A 78 2.13 -13.65 2.62
CA VAL A 78 3.09 -12.67 2.11
C VAL A 78 3.88 -13.23 0.93
N ARG A 79 4.30 -14.50 1.01
CA ARG A 79 5.02 -15.15 -0.08
C ARG A 79 4.19 -15.27 -1.35
N ILE A 80 2.92 -15.67 -1.21
CA ILE A 80 1.98 -15.78 -2.33
C ILE A 80 1.68 -14.40 -2.92
N ALA A 81 1.42 -13.41 -2.06
CA ALA A 81 1.16 -12.03 -2.49
C ALA A 81 2.32 -11.45 -3.29
N VAL A 82 3.55 -11.55 -2.76
CA VAL A 82 4.74 -11.00 -3.41
C VAL A 82 4.99 -11.69 -4.75
N ALA A 83 4.82 -13.01 -4.85
CA ALA A 83 4.97 -13.72 -6.10
C ALA A 83 3.98 -13.21 -7.16
N ALA A 84 2.71 -13.09 -6.81
CA ALA A 84 1.68 -12.59 -7.73
C ALA A 84 1.88 -11.11 -8.13
N GLY A 85 2.27 -10.26 -7.17
CA GLY A 85 2.56 -8.85 -7.46
C GLY A 85 3.80 -8.66 -8.32
N ALA A 86 4.83 -9.50 -8.13
CA ALA A 86 6.03 -9.50 -8.96
C ALA A 86 5.73 -9.97 -10.39
N GLU A 87 4.98 -11.07 -10.55
CA GLU A 87 4.54 -11.57 -11.85
C GLU A 87 3.77 -10.50 -12.63
N MET A 88 2.81 -9.86 -12.00
CA MET A 88 2.07 -8.74 -12.60
C MET A 88 2.98 -7.60 -13.06
N ALA A 89 3.95 -7.21 -12.22
CA ALA A 89 4.90 -6.15 -12.55
C ALA A 89 5.88 -6.56 -13.67
N GLU A 90 6.24 -7.83 -13.75
CA GLU A 90 7.08 -8.40 -14.81
C GLU A 90 6.35 -8.44 -16.15
N ASP A 91 5.09 -8.87 -16.17
CA ASP A 91 4.24 -8.93 -17.37
C ASP A 91 4.14 -7.58 -18.09
N ILE A 92 4.14 -6.48 -17.34
CA ILE A 92 4.14 -5.13 -17.92
C ILE A 92 5.55 -4.53 -18.07
N GLY A 93 6.61 -5.33 -17.82
CA GLY A 93 8.00 -4.93 -17.99
C GLY A 93 8.49 -3.85 -17.03
N GLN A 94 7.91 -3.77 -15.83
CA GLN A 94 8.22 -2.75 -14.82
C GLN A 94 8.79 -3.32 -13.51
N LEU A 95 8.93 -4.63 -13.37
CA LEU A 95 9.53 -5.24 -12.19
C LEU A 95 11.01 -4.85 -12.08
N MET A 96 11.40 -4.40 -10.89
CA MET A 96 12.79 -4.11 -10.55
C MET A 96 13.34 -5.13 -9.56
N ASP A 97 12.59 -5.38 -8.49
CA ASP A 97 12.99 -6.30 -7.43
C ASP A 97 11.78 -6.72 -6.58
N SER A 98 11.91 -7.84 -5.89
CA SER A 98 10.93 -8.27 -4.90
C SER A 98 11.61 -8.97 -3.73
N ALA A 99 11.05 -8.82 -2.53
CA ALA A 99 11.63 -9.40 -1.33
C ALA A 99 10.57 -9.87 -0.33
N VAL A 100 10.87 -10.96 0.37
CA VAL A 100 10.08 -11.46 1.50
C VAL A 100 11.00 -11.60 2.72
N LEU A 101 10.62 -10.95 3.82
CA LEU A 101 11.29 -11.03 5.11
C LEU A 101 10.38 -11.82 6.07
N PRO A 102 10.69 -13.08 6.36
CA PRO A 102 9.82 -13.95 7.19
C PRO A 102 9.68 -13.45 8.63
N ARG A 103 10.75 -12.92 9.18
CA ARG A 103 10.84 -12.45 10.57
C ARG A 103 11.63 -11.14 10.62
N PRO A 104 11.01 -10.00 10.27
CA PRO A 104 11.69 -8.71 10.37
C PRO A 104 12.04 -8.41 11.84
N SER A 105 13.22 -7.84 12.05
CA SER A 105 13.63 -7.39 13.38
C SER A 105 12.75 -6.23 13.86
N GLU A 106 12.54 -6.10 15.18
CA GLU A 106 11.65 -5.10 15.78
C GLU A 106 11.99 -3.65 15.36
N ASN A 107 13.28 -3.34 15.17
CA ASN A 107 13.74 -2.01 14.78
C ASN A 107 13.78 -1.79 13.24
N LEU A 108 13.43 -2.77 12.44
CA LEU A 108 13.49 -2.63 10.98
C LEU A 108 12.57 -1.54 10.44
N GLU A 109 11.49 -1.24 11.16
CA GLU A 109 10.54 -0.18 10.79
C GLU A 109 11.18 1.21 10.69
N VAL A 110 12.30 1.44 11.37
CA VAL A 110 13.04 2.71 11.33
C VAL A 110 13.64 2.96 9.94
N VAL A 111 14.02 1.91 9.23
CA VAL A 111 14.60 1.99 7.89
C VAL A 111 13.59 1.76 6.77
N LEU A 112 12.35 1.40 7.12
CA LEU A 112 11.27 1.33 6.15
C LEU A 112 10.71 2.74 5.99
N PRO A 113 10.93 3.40 4.86
CA PRO A 113 10.37 4.69 4.59
C PRO A 113 8.87 4.54 4.30
N ILE A 114 8.09 4.37 5.34
CA ILE A 114 6.62 4.30 5.24
C ILE A 114 6.12 5.74 5.14
N SER A 115 5.57 6.09 4.00
CA SER A 115 5.01 7.41 3.74
C SER A 115 4.13 7.90 4.89
N SER A 116 4.42 9.09 5.43
CA SER A 116 3.62 9.71 6.50
C SER A 116 2.14 9.87 6.10
N ARG A 117 1.88 10.10 4.82
CA ARG A 117 0.52 10.19 4.26
C ARG A 117 -0.27 8.89 4.42
N PHE A 118 0.40 7.73 4.30
CA PHE A 118 -0.27 6.45 4.46
C PHE A 118 -0.77 6.25 5.90
N ARG A 119 0.02 6.68 6.90
CA ARG A 119 -0.39 6.63 8.31
C ARG A 119 -1.62 7.48 8.58
N ASP A 120 -1.75 8.62 7.91
CA ASP A 120 -2.90 9.52 8.08
C ASP A 120 -4.16 8.96 7.42
N ILE A 121 -4.06 8.35 6.25
CA ILE A 121 -5.16 7.64 5.58
C ILE A 121 -5.69 6.51 6.45
N VAL A 122 -4.80 5.74 7.07
CA VAL A 122 -5.17 4.60 7.93
C VAL A 122 -5.82 5.05 9.24
N LYS A 123 -5.35 6.16 9.83
CA LYS A 123 -5.92 6.72 11.07
C LYS A 123 -7.36 7.22 10.91
N HIS A 124 -7.76 7.61 9.72
CA HIS A 124 -9.07 8.20 9.44
C HIS A 124 -10.11 7.20 8.90
N ASP A 125 -9.99 5.90 9.19
CA ASP A 125 -10.86 4.83 8.66
C ASP A 125 -10.96 4.83 7.11
N GLY A 126 -9.96 5.31 6.51
CA GLY A 126 -9.56 5.67 5.16
C GLY A 126 -10.04 4.85 3.97
N TYR A 127 -11.34 4.59 3.89
CA TYR A 127 -11.91 4.29 2.59
C TYR A 127 -12.07 5.60 1.83
N SER A 128 -11.27 5.77 0.80
CA SER A 128 -11.43 6.85 -0.16
C SER A 128 -12.88 6.88 -0.65
N ARG A 129 -13.43 8.07 -0.91
CA ARG A 129 -14.70 8.22 -1.62
C ARG A 129 -14.72 7.51 -2.98
N LEU A 130 -13.55 7.10 -3.46
CA LEU A 130 -13.32 6.40 -4.72
C LEU A 130 -13.25 4.87 -4.56
N SER A 131 -13.45 4.30 -3.36
CA SER A 131 -13.26 2.86 -3.10
C SER A 131 -14.16 1.93 -3.92
N ASN A 132 -15.27 2.44 -4.45
CA ASN A 132 -16.23 1.69 -5.27
C ASN A 132 -16.22 2.10 -6.75
N GLN A 133 -15.24 2.90 -7.18
CA GLN A 133 -15.12 3.36 -8.55
C GLN A 133 -13.87 2.78 -9.21
N ALA A 134 -13.91 2.61 -10.52
CA ALA A 134 -12.72 2.27 -11.29
C ALA A 134 -11.71 3.41 -11.23
N VAL A 135 -10.44 3.07 -11.12
CA VAL A 135 -9.33 4.02 -11.09
C VAL A 135 -8.47 3.82 -12.33
N GLY A 136 -8.26 4.89 -13.09
CA GLY A 136 -7.30 4.96 -14.18
C GLY A 136 -6.03 5.69 -13.72
N LEU A 137 -4.88 5.19 -14.12
CA LEU A 137 -3.58 5.77 -13.82
C LEU A 137 -2.83 6.03 -15.13
N ILE A 138 -2.28 7.22 -15.26
CA ILE A 138 -1.41 7.59 -16.37
C ILE A 138 -0.11 8.16 -15.85
N GLU A 139 0.99 7.77 -16.43
CA GLU A 139 2.32 8.30 -16.14
C GLU A 139 2.92 8.92 -17.39
N THR A 140 3.53 10.08 -17.26
CA THR A 140 4.15 10.82 -18.36
C THR A 140 5.51 11.36 -17.95
N ARG A 141 6.38 11.55 -18.94
CA ARG A 141 7.59 12.33 -18.74
C ARG A 141 7.29 13.79 -19.04
N GLY A 142 7.51 14.63 -18.04
CA GLY A 142 7.29 16.07 -18.13
C GLY A 142 5.87 16.53 -17.83
N PHE A 143 5.79 17.67 -17.15
CA PHE A 143 4.52 18.25 -16.69
C PHE A 143 3.57 18.67 -17.82
N PRO A 144 4.04 19.24 -18.95
CA PRO A 144 3.14 19.59 -20.08
C PRO A 144 2.43 18.37 -20.66
N ALA A 145 3.11 17.21 -20.78
CA ALA A 145 2.50 15.99 -21.25
C ALA A 145 1.42 15.47 -20.28
N LEU A 146 1.66 15.58 -18.96
CA LEU A 146 0.66 15.24 -17.95
C LEU A 146 -0.60 16.09 -18.09
N VAL A 147 -0.45 17.41 -18.21
CA VAL A 147 -1.59 18.32 -18.33
C VAL A 147 -2.40 18.04 -19.60
N GLY A 148 -1.72 17.82 -20.75
CA GLY A 148 -2.38 17.46 -22.00
C GLY A 148 -3.13 16.12 -21.92
N SER A 149 -2.55 15.12 -21.25
CA SER A 149 -3.20 13.82 -21.02
C SER A 149 -4.42 13.95 -20.10
N CYS A 150 -4.34 14.74 -19.05
CA CYS A 150 -5.46 15.02 -18.16
C CYS A 150 -6.63 15.68 -18.90
N ASP A 151 -6.34 16.69 -19.73
CA ASP A 151 -7.34 17.37 -20.55
C ASP A 151 -8.02 16.39 -21.54
N ALA A 152 -7.23 15.54 -22.19
CA ALA A 152 -7.74 14.52 -23.09
C ALA A 152 -8.65 13.51 -22.39
N MET A 153 -8.26 13.03 -21.20
CA MET A 153 -9.09 12.12 -20.39
C MET A 153 -10.43 12.74 -20.01
N LEU A 154 -10.43 14.00 -19.54
CA LEU A 154 -11.65 14.71 -19.15
C LEU A 154 -12.61 14.94 -20.35
N LYS A 155 -12.07 15.08 -21.57
CA LYS A 155 -12.87 15.25 -22.80
C LYS A 155 -13.38 13.92 -23.37
N ALA A 156 -12.67 12.83 -23.12
CA ALA A 156 -12.98 11.53 -23.71
C ALA A 156 -14.00 10.71 -22.89
N GLY A 157 -14.15 10.97 -21.60
CA GLY A 157 -15.02 10.17 -20.73
C GLY A 157 -15.54 10.94 -19.53
N ASP A 158 -16.56 10.37 -18.88
CA ASP A 158 -17.11 10.87 -17.61
C ASP A 158 -16.19 10.44 -16.46
N VAL A 159 -15.07 11.14 -16.32
CA VAL A 159 -14.06 10.87 -15.29
C VAL A 159 -13.72 12.13 -14.51
N GLN A 160 -13.19 11.95 -13.31
CA GLN A 160 -12.73 13.03 -12.45
C GLN A 160 -11.25 12.84 -12.11
N LEU A 161 -10.50 13.93 -12.15
CA LEU A 161 -9.11 13.91 -11.69
C LEU A 161 -9.08 13.84 -10.15
N ALA A 162 -8.59 12.74 -9.61
CA ALA A 162 -8.51 12.53 -8.17
C ALA A 162 -7.25 13.15 -7.57
N ALA A 163 -6.10 12.96 -8.21
CA ALA A 163 -4.81 13.45 -7.73
C ALA A 163 -3.74 13.37 -8.82
N TYR A 164 -2.61 14.02 -8.57
CA TYR A 164 -1.36 13.74 -9.28
C TYR A 164 -0.22 13.52 -8.27
N VAL A 165 0.76 12.74 -8.67
CA VAL A 165 1.91 12.39 -7.84
C VAL A 165 3.18 12.66 -8.64
N LYS A 166 4.18 13.26 -7.98
CA LYS A 166 5.52 13.42 -8.54
C LYS A 166 6.35 12.19 -8.18
N THR A 167 6.91 11.52 -9.16
CA THR A 167 7.72 10.30 -8.98
C THR A 167 9.22 10.58 -8.90
N GLY A 168 9.61 11.84 -8.81
CA GLY A 168 11.00 12.27 -8.72
C GLY A 168 11.62 12.63 -10.06
N ASP A 169 12.89 13.02 -10.02
CA ASP A 169 13.65 13.41 -11.21
C ASP A 169 13.87 12.20 -12.12
N ALA A 170 13.46 12.36 -13.34
CA ALA A 170 13.82 11.48 -14.43
C ALA A 170 14.93 12.12 -15.25
#